data_29a7e3254c03a13047ceaf562b71317a
#
_entry.id   29a7e3254c03a13047ceaf562b71317a
#
_cell.length_a   1.000
_cell.length_b   1.000
_cell.length_c   1.000
_cell.angle_alpha   90.00
_cell.angle_beta   90.00
_cell.angle_gamma   90.00
#
_symmetry.space_group_name_H-M   'P 1'
#
loop_
_entity.id
_entity.type
_entity.pdbx_description
1 polymer ?
#
loop_
_entity_poly.entity_id
_entity_poly.type
_entity_poly.pdbx_seq_one_letter_code
_entity_poly.pdbx_strand_id
1 'polypeptide(L)'
;MSEVIVVTSGKGGVGKTTVAANLGCGLALLGNKVVLIDTDIGLRNLDVVMGLENRIVYLVDVVEGGCRIKQALIKDKNHQGLYLMPSAQTRDKSAVTPGQMVKVIDHLREQFDYIILDCPAGIEQGFQNAIAGADRALVVTTPEVSAIRDADRIIGLLEANGF
;
A
#
# COMPACT_ATOMS: atom_id res chain seq x y z
N MET A 1 13.00 -12.41 7.70
CA MET A 1 11.91 -11.83 8.52
C MET A 1 11.22 -10.80 7.64
N SER A 2 9.94 -10.92 7.37
CA SER A 2 9.20 -9.99 6.49
C SER A 2 8.95 -8.65 7.19
N GLU A 3 9.10 -7.54 6.50
CA GLU A 3 8.84 -6.20 7.02
C GLU A 3 7.72 -5.53 6.22
N VAL A 4 6.76 -4.93 6.93
CA VAL A 4 5.60 -4.23 6.34
C VAL A 4 5.74 -2.74 6.57
N ILE A 5 5.80 -1.99 5.47
CA ILE A 5 6.00 -0.55 5.48
C ILE A 5 4.77 0.12 4.87
N VAL A 6 4.07 0.96 5.65
CA VAL A 6 3.04 1.83 5.11
C VAL A 6 3.67 3.15 4.64
N VAL A 7 3.38 3.54 3.40
CA VAL A 7 3.76 4.85 2.84
C VAL A 7 2.52 5.74 2.87
N THR A 8 2.56 6.80 3.64
CA THR A 8 1.42 7.67 3.90
C THR A 8 1.77 9.15 3.76
N SER A 9 0.76 10.00 3.70
CA SER A 9 0.91 11.46 3.67
C SER A 9 -0.34 12.14 4.20
N GLY A 10 -0.18 13.29 4.82
CA GLY A 10 -1.31 14.11 5.28
C GLY A 10 -2.03 14.84 4.14
N LYS A 11 -1.36 15.05 3.00
CA LYS A 11 -1.87 15.81 1.85
C LYS A 11 -1.73 15.00 0.57
N GLY A 12 -2.70 15.10 -0.33
CA GLY A 12 -2.61 14.55 -1.68
C GLY A 12 -1.59 15.28 -2.55
N GLY A 13 -1.03 14.58 -3.55
CA GLY A 13 -0.13 15.18 -4.54
C GLY A 13 1.31 15.44 -4.09
N VAL A 14 1.72 14.96 -2.91
CA VAL A 14 3.10 15.13 -2.39
C VAL A 14 4.10 14.09 -2.94
N GLY A 15 3.67 13.16 -3.79
CA GLY A 15 4.53 12.14 -4.39
C GLY A 15 4.56 10.80 -3.64
N LYS A 16 3.62 10.53 -2.76
CA LYS A 16 3.53 9.29 -1.95
C LYS A 16 3.57 8.01 -2.80
N THR A 17 2.71 7.88 -3.79
CA THR A 17 2.66 6.72 -4.70
C THR A 17 3.97 6.55 -5.48
N THR A 18 4.58 7.65 -5.93
CA THR A 18 5.89 7.64 -6.59
C THR A 18 6.97 7.12 -5.64
N VAL A 19 6.96 7.55 -4.38
CA VAL A 19 7.91 7.07 -3.35
C VAL A 19 7.68 5.58 -3.09
N ALA A 20 6.44 5.13 -2.92
CA ALA A 20 6.12 3.72 -2.70
C ALA A 20 6.61 2.84 -3.86
N ALA A 21 6.32 3.22 -5.11
CA ALA A 21 6.75 2.48 -6.29
C ALA A 21 8.28 2.41 -6.41
N ASN A 22 8.99 3.53 -6.23
CA ASN A 22 10.45 3.57 -6.32
C ASN A 22 11.14 2.82 -5.17
N LEU A 23 10.57 2.87 -3.95
CA LEU A 23 11.06 2.08 -2.82
C LEU A 23 10.96 0.57 -3.13
N GLY A 24 9.81 0.14 -3.66
CA GLY A 24 9.61 -1.25 -4.07
C GLY A 24 10.57 -1.69 -5.16
N CYS A 25 10.77 -0.88 -6.20
CA CYS A 25 11.74 -1.14 -7.25
C CYS A 25 13.17 -1.22 -6.68
N GLY A 26 13.57 -0.28 -5.84
CA GLY A 26 14.90 -0.26 -5.22
C GLY A 26 15.18 -1.50 -4.38
N LEU A 27 14.24 -1.92 -3.55
CA LEU A 27 14.36 -3.13 -2.73
C LEU A 27 14.42 -4.39 -3.60
N ALA A 28 13.64 -4.46 -4.70
CA ALA A 28 13.69 -5.58 -5.63
C ALA A 28 15.04 -5.64 -6.37
N LEU A 29 15.61 -4.50 -6.77
CA LEU A 29 16.95 -4.43 -7.37
C LEU A 29 18.06 -4.91 -6.42
N LEU A 30 17.85 -4.79 -5.11
CA LEU A 30 18.74 -5.34 -4.08
C LEU A 30 18.52 -6.85 -3.84
N GLY A 31 17.69 -7.51 -4.65
CA GLY A 31 17.46 -8.95 -4.59
C GLY A 31 16.35 -9.41 -3.65
N ASN A 32 15.58 -8.47 -3.07
CA ASN A 32 14.47 -8.80 -2.19
C ASN A 32 13.20 -9.14 -2.99
N LYS A 33 12.35 -9.95 -2.39
CA LYS A 33 11.01 -10.23 -2.91
C LYS A 33 10.02 -9.26 -2.30
N VAL A 34 9.45 -8.39 -3.12
CA VAL A 34 8.65 -7.23 -2.70
C VAL A 34 7.25 -7.29 -3.28
N VAL A 35 6.24 -6.96 -2.49
CA VAL A 35 4.89 -6.68 -2.98
C VAL A 35 4.47 -5.26 -2.62
N LEU A 36 3.98 -4.54 -3.62
CA LEU A 36 3.30 -3.25 -3.47
C LEU A 36 1.80 -3.50 -3.41
N ILE A 37 1.12 -2.94 -2.43
CA ILE A 37 -0.34 -3.03 -2.29
C ILE A 37 -0.92 -1.62 -2.38
N ASP A 38 -1.78 -1.39 -3.38
CA ASP A 38 -2.57 -0.17 -3.44
C ASP A 38 -3.78 -0.30 -2.52
N THR A 39 -3.85 0.51 -1.49
CA THR A 39 -4.95 0.53 -0.52
C THR A 39 -5.96 1.66 -0.77
N ASP A 40 -5.77 2.46 -1.83
CA ASP A 40 -6.69 3.52 -2.22
C ASP A 40 -7.83 2.96 -3.09
N ILE A 41 -8.83 2.38 -2.44
CA ILE A 41 -9.99 1.79 -3.09
C ILE A 41 -10.79 2.88 -3.79
N GLY A 42 -11.03 2.71 -5.09
CA GLY A 42 -11.75 3.64 -5.96
C GLY A 42 -10.87 4.56 -6.82
N LEU A 43 -9.56 4.58 -6.59
CA LEU A 43 -8.60 5.30 -7.43
C LEU A 43 -7.46 4.36 -7.84
N ARG A 44 -7.13 4.35 -9.13
CA ARG A 44 -5.95 3.63 -9.63
C ARG A 44 -4.74 4.54 -9.58
N ASN A 45 -3.85 4.32 -8.65
CA ASN A 45 -2.64 5.11 -8.56
C ASN A 45 -1.40 4.27 -8.90
N LEU A 46 -1.26 3.12 -8.27
CA LEU A 46 -0.05 2.31 -8.35
C LEU A 46 0.07 1.53 -9.66
N ASP A 47 -1.02 0.98 -10.18
CA ASP A 47 -1.05 0.26 -11.46
C ASP A 47 -0.72 1.16 -12.64
N VAL A 48 -1.18 2.41 -12.62
CA VAL A 48 -0.85 3.43 -13.63
C VAL A 48 0.64 3.79 -13.57
N VAL A 49 1.18 4.04 -12.38
CA VAL A 49 2.62 4.37 -12.20
C VAL A 49 3.51 3.20 -12.64
N MET A 50 3.07 1.96 -12.43
CA MET A 50 3.81 0.75 -12.81
C MET A 50 3.53 0.30 -14.26
N GLY A 51 2.63 0.99 -15.00
CA GLY A 51 2.28 0.64 -16.39
C GLY A 51 1.56 -0.70 -16.53
N LEU A 52 0.80 -1.11 -15.52
CA LEU A 52 0.11 -2.40 -15.45
C LEU A 52 -1.40 -2.23 -15.66
N GLU A 53 -1.79 -1.96 -16.88
CA GLU A 53 -3.21 -1.82 -17.27
C GLU A 53 -3.88 -3.18 -17.55
N ASN A 54 -5.21 -3.24 -17.40
CA ASN A 54 -6.08 -4.39 -17.72
C ASN A 54 -6.01 -5.61 -16.80
N ARG A 55 -6.52 -5.50 -15.56
CA ARG A 55 -6.72 -6.65 -14.69
C ARG A 55 -8.16 -6.81 -14.19
N ILE A 56 -8.48 -8.06 -13.87
CA ILE A 56 -9.83 -8.51 -13.47
C ILE A 56 -9.93 -8.79 -11.97
N VAL A 57 -8.80 -8.97 -11.27
CA VAL A 57 -8.74 -9.40 -9.86
C VAL A 57 -8.00 -8.39 -9.01
N TYR A 58 -8.59 -8.00 -7.89
CA TYR A 58 -8.13 -6.91 -7.02
C TYR A 58 -8.05 -7.36 -5.55
N LEU A 59 -7.44 -6.51 -4.70
CA LEU A 59 -7.38 -6.71 -3.25
C LEU A 59 -8.75 -7.02 -2.63
N VAL A 60 -9.80 -6.34 -3.06
CA VAL A 60 -11.17 -6.54 -2.56
C VAL A 60 -11.68 -7.95 -2.86
N ASP A 61 -11.39 -8.51 -4.03
CA ASP A 61 -11.80 -9.86 -4.41
C ASP A 61 -11.12 -10.92 -3.53
N VAL A 62 -9.88 -10.67 -3.12
CA VAL A 62 -9.16 -11.53 -2.16
C VAL A 62 -9.83 -11.49 -0.79
N VAL A 63 -10.15 -10.29 -0.31
CA VAL A 63 -10.76 -10.04 1.00
C VAL A 63 -12.17 -10.65 1.10
N GLU A 64 -12.94 -10.56 0.03
CA GLU A 64 -14.28 -11.16 -0.08
C GLU A 64 -14.25 -12.70 -0.27
N GLY A 65 -13.06 -13.29 -0.45
CA GLY A 65 -12.89 -14.73 -0.66
C GLY A 65 -13.24 -15.20 -2.08
N GLY A 66 -13.42 -14.26 -3.02
CA GLY A 66 -13.74 -14.54 -4.43
C GLY A 66 -12.56 -15.11 -5.22
N CYS A 67 -11.33 -14.92 -4.73
CA CYS A 67 -10.12 -15.44 -5.37
C CYS A 67 -9.00 -15.71 -4.35
N ARG A 68 -7.99 -16.48 -4.80
CA ARG A 68 -6.77 -16.70 -4.02
C ARG A 68 -5.82 -15.50 -4.17
N ILE A 69 -5.07 -15.17 -3.12
CA ILE A 69 -4.09 -14.07 -3.10
C ILE A 69 -3.16 -14.11 -4.33
N LYS A 70 -2.66 -15.30 -4.71
CA LYS A 70 -1.80 -15.48 -5.88
C LYS A 70 -2.42 -15.01 -7.20
N GLN A 71 -3.74 -15.00 -7.31
CA GLN A 71 -4.44 -14.55 -8.53
C GLN A 71 -4.52 -13.03 -8.62
N ALA A 72 -4.48 -12.34 -7.49
CA ALA A 72 -4.46 -10.88 -7.41
C ALA A 72 -3.05 -10.28 -7.57
N LEU A 73 -1.99 -11.10 -7.43
CA LEU A 73 -0.61 -10.67 -7.57
C LEU A 73 -0.22 -10.53 -9.05
N ILE A 74 0.24 -9.34 -9.42
CA ILE A 74 0.84 -9.04 -10.72
C ILE A 74 2.35 -9.00 -10.57
N LYS A 75 3.06 -9.84 -11.32
CA LYS A 75 4.51 -9.76 -11.39
C LYS A 75 4.92 -8.60 -12.28
N ASP A 76 5.81 -7.74 -11.79
CA ASP A 76 6.40 -6.69 -12.64
C ASP A 76 7.27 -7.31 -13.74
N LYS A 77 7.21 -6.70 -14.95
CA LYS A 77 7.94 -7.19 -16.11
C LYS A 77 9.40 -6.76 -16.11
N ASN A 78 9.69 -5.63 -15.50
CA ASN A 78 10.99 -4.97 -15.56
C ASN A 78 11.87 -5.27 -14.34
N HIS A 79 11.26 -5.59 -13.18
CA HIS A 79 11.98 -5.81 -11.92
C HIS A 79 11.67 -7.20 -11.38
N GLN A 80 12.69 -8.08 -11.44
CA GLN A 80 12.57 -9.41 -10.86
C GLN A 80 12.35 -9.31 -9.35
N GLY A 81 11.40 -10.07 -8.83
CA GLY A 81 11.05 -10.06 -7.40
C GLY A 81 10.01 -9.02 -6.98
N LEU A 82 9.63 -8.09 -7.87
CA LEU A 82 8.60 -7.10 -7.62
C LEU A 82 7.21 -7.57 -8.07
N TYR A 83 6.24 -7.41 -7.19
CA TYR A 83 4.83 -7.74 -7.41
C TYR A 83 3.94 -6.57 -7.02
N LEU A 84 2.78 -6.49 -7.65
CA LEU A 84 1.73 -5.51 -7.34
C LEU A 84 0.42 -6.22 -7.02
N MET A 85 -0.29 -5.75 -6.00
CA MET A 85 -1.68 -6.07 -5.71
C MET A 85 -2.50 -4.78 -5.85
N PRO A 86 -3.27 -4.62 -6.96
CA PRO A 86 -4.02 -3.40 -7.21
C PRO A 86 -5.30 -3.33 -6.37
N SER A 87 -5.77 -2.12 -6.10
CA SER A 87 -7.08 -1.86 -5.53
C SER A 87 -8.20 -1.92 -6.58
N ALA A 88 -9.45 -2.16 -6.13
CA ALA A 88 -10.63 -2.14 -7.00
C ALA A 88 -11.06 -0.70 -7.33
N GLN A 89 -11.45 -0.43 -8.58
CA GLN A 89 -11.92 0.90 -9.01
C GLN A 89 -13.36 1.22 -8.62
N THR A 90 -14.21 0.22 -8.57
CA THR A 90 -15.68 0.40 -8.55
C THR A 90 -16.33 -0.08 -7.26
N ARG A 91 -15.53 -0.41 -6.24
CA ARG A 91 -16.03 -0.87 -4.94
C ARG A 91 -16.09 0.26 -3.92
N ASP A 92 -16.98 0.12 -2.94
CA ASP A 92 -17.06 1.02 -1.80
C ASP A 92 -15.77 0.92 -0.97
N LYS A 93 -15.29 2.07 -0.46
CA LYS A 93 -14.12 2.16 0.43
C LYS A 93 -14.28 1.34 1.71
N SER A 94 -15.52 1.04 2.12
CA SER A 94 -15.84 0.17 3.25
C SER A 94 -15.73 -1.32 2.97
N ALA A 95 -15.43 -1.73 1.73
CA ALA A 95 -15.35 -3.14 1.34
C ALA A 95 -14.21 -3.90 2.02
N VAL A 96 -13.21 -3.21 2.57
CA VAL A 96 -12.07 -3.79 3.29
C VAL A 96 -12.02 -3.25 4.70
N THR A 97 -11.93 -4.13 5.69
CA THR A 97 -11.76 -3.79 7.10
C THR A 97 -10.29 -3.96 7.55
N PRO A 98 -9.86 -3.28 8.64
CA PRO A 98 -8.51 -3.45 9.19
C PRO A 98 -8.17 -4.93 9.48
N GLY A 99 -9.10 -5.68 10.07
CA GLY A 99 -8.89 -7.10 10.40
C GLY A 99 -8.73 -8.01 9.17
N GLN A 100 -9.39 -7.68 8.06
CA GLN A 100 -9.22 -8.37 6.80
C GLN A 100 -7.88 -8.03 6.16
N MET A 101 -7.45 -6.77 6.27
CA MET A 101 -6.15 -6.33 5.79
C MET A 101 -5.00 -7.03 6.51
N VAL A 102 -5.08 -7.17 7.83
CA VAL A 102 -4.11 -7.93 8.64
C VAL A 102 -3.99 -9.36 8.14
N LYS A 103 -5.09 -10.07 7.90
CA LYS A 103 -5.07 -11.45 7.38
C LYS A 103 -4.37 -11.57 6.02
N VAL A 104 -4.60 -10.62 5.12
CA VAL A 104 -3.92 -10.59 3.80
C VAL A 104 -2.42 -10.36 3.99
N ILE A 105 -2.05 -9.41 4.84
CA ILE A 105 -0.65 -9.09 5.15
C ILE A 105 0.06 -10.31 5.77
N ASP A 106 -0.53 -10.95 6.76
CA ASP A 106 0.05 -12.12 7.42
C ASP A 106 0.33 -13.26 6.43
N HIS A 107 -0.58 -13.50 5.50
CA HIS A 107 -0.36 -14.49 4.44
C HIS A 107 0.76 -14.10 3.46
N LEU A 108 0.89 -12.81 3.16
CA LEU A 108 1.96 -12.30 2.30
C LEU A 108 3.33 -12.32 2.98
N ARG A 109 3.39 -12.17 4.31
CA ARG A 109 4.64 -12.27 5.09
C ARG A 109 5.37 -13.61 4.90
N GLU A 110 4.64 -14.68 4.60
CA GLU A 110 5.24 -15.99 4.33
C GLU A 110 6.00 -16.05 2.99
N GLN A 111 5.74 -15.11 2.07
CA GLN A 111 6.20 -15.17 0.70
C GLN A 111 7.06 -13.99 0.26
N PHE A 112 7.04 -12.89 1.01
CA PHE A 112 7.71 -11.64 0.65
C PHE A 112 8.64 -11.17 1.78
N ASP A 113 9.77 -10.56 1.39
CA ASP A 113 10.71 -9.93 2.32
C ASP A 113 10.18 -8.56 2.75
N TYR A 114 9.57 -7.83 1.80
CA TYR A 114 8.94 -6.53 2.04
C TYR A 114 7.53 -6.47 1.49
N ILE A 115 6.63 -5.89 2.28
CA ILE A 115 5.26 -5.55 1.90
C ILE A 115 5.11 -4.05 2.04
N ILE A 116 4.87 -3.35 0.94
CA ILE A 116 4.73 -1.89 0.93
C ILE A 116 3.27 -1.55 0.64
N LEU A 117 2.66 -0.81 1.57
CA LEU A 117 1.27 -0.37 1.48
C LEU A 117 1.25 1.08 1.02
N ASP A 118 0.76 1.36 -0.21
CA ASP A 118 0.49 2.72 -0.65
C ASP A 118 -0.85 3.17 -0.08
N CYS A 119 -0.79 3.99 0.97
CA CYS A 119 -1.95 4.43 1.72
C CYS A 119 -2.62 5.64 1.04
N PRO A 120 -3.95 5.77 1.00
CA PRO A 120 -4.60 7.00 0.56
C PRO A 120 -4.18 8.20 1.42
N ALA A 121 -4.25 9.40 0.87
CA ALA A 121 -4.00 10.61 1.63
C ALA A 121 -5.09 10.84 2.69
N GLY A 122 -4.70 11.37 3.84
CA GLY A 122 -5.63 11.69 4.93
C GLY A 122 -5.73 10.59 5.99
N ILE A 123 -6.77 10.67 6.81
CA ILE A 123 -6.93 9.90 8.06
C ILE A 123 -8.18 9.02 8.08
N GLU A 124 -8.84 8.85 6.93
CA GLU A 124 -10.09 8.10 6.81
C GLU A 124 -9.87 6.57 6.90
N GLN A 125 -10.92 5.81 6.57
CA GLN A 125 -10.94 4.34 6.63
C GLN A 125 -9.74 3.68 5.93
N GLY A 126 -9.31 4.19 4.78
CA GLY A 126 -8.16 3.67 4.05
C GLY A 126 -6.85 3.77 4.84
N PHE A 127 -6.66 4.85 5.61
CA PHE A 127 -5.52 4.99 6.52
C PHE A 127 -5.56 3.93 7.62
N GLN A 128 -6.70 3.71 8.26
CA GLN A 128 -6.85 2.71 9.32
C GLN A 128 -6.58 1.29 8.80
N ASN A 129 -7.04 0.98 7.59
CA ASN A 129 -6.76 -0.30 6.94
C ASN A 129 -5.27 -0.49 6.67
N ALA A 130 -4.59 0.55 6.16
CA ALA A 130 -3.19 0.47 5.79
C ALA A 130 -2.26 0.32 7.01
N ILE A 131 -2.55 1.02 8.12
CA ILE A 131 -1.70 0.96 9.31
C ILE A 131 -1.90 -0.31 10.15
N ALA A 132 -3.04 -0.99 10.03
CA ALA A 132 -3.43 -2.08 10.92
C ALA A 132 -2.44 -3.27 10.95
N GLY A 133 -1.73 -3.53 9.86
CA GLY A 133 -0.74 -4.63 9.78
C GLY A 133 0.69 -4.17 9.52
N ALA A 134 0.95 -2.86 9.55
CA ALA A 134 2.26 -2.31 9.25
C ALA A 134 3.20 -2.33 10.47
N ASP A 135 4.48 -2.62 10.21
CA ASP A 135 5.53 -2.59 11.23
C ASP A 135 6.17 -1.20 11.32
N ARG A 136 6.23 -0.48 10.17
CA ARG A 136 6.80 0.86 10.06
C ARG A 136 5.96 1.75 9.18
N ALA A 137 6.09 3.06 9.39
CA ALA A 137 5.47 4.09 8.57
C ALA A 137 6.51 5.02 7.96
N LEU A 138 6.35 5.31 6.66
CA LEU A 138 7.08 6.32 5.93
C LEU A 138 6.13 7.48 5.61
N VAL A 139 6.34 8.64 6.21
CA VAL A 139 5.50 9.83 5.99
C VAL A 139 6.15 10.71 4.92
N VAL A 140 5.45 10.86 3.78
CA VAL A 140 5.90 11.69 2.65
C VAL A 140 5.28 13.08 2.76
N THR A 141 6.10 14.11 2.64
CA THR A 141 5.67 15.51 2.64
C THR A 141 6.50 16.37 1.70
N THR A 142 6.04 17.58 1.42
CA THR A 142 6.79 18.64 0.75
C THR A 142 7.15 19.74 1.75
N PRO A 143 8.13 20.63 1.46
CA PRO A 143 8.57 21.69 2.39
C PRO A 143 7.59 22.87 2.50
N GLU A 144 6.33 22.67 2.13
CA GLU A 144 5.26 23.65 2.28
C GLU A 144 4.66 23.61 3.68
N VAL A 145 4.38 24.76 4.27
CA VAL A 145 3.86 24.87 5.66
C VAL A 145 2.58 24.03 5.84
N SER A 146 1.67 24.04 4.87
CA SER A 146 0.43 23.26 4.95
C SER A 146 0.71 21.75 4.93
N ALA A 147 1.60 21.30 4.06
CA ALA A 147 1.97 19.88 3.96
C ALA A 147 2.70 19.39 5.22
N ILE A 148 3.56 20.23 5.80
CA ILE A 148 4.25 19.92 7.06
C ILE A 148 3.26 19.77 8.22
N ARG A 149 2.28 20.66 8.33
CA ARG A 149 1.22 20.56 9.36
C ARG A 149 0.38 19.29 9.21
N ASP A 150 0.05 18.93 7.98
CA ASP A 150 -0.71 17.70 7.70
C ASP A 150 0.14 16.47 8.01
N ALA A 151 1.45 16.49 7.72
CA ALA A 151 2.38 15.42 8.08
C ALA A 151 2.51 15.28 9.60
N ASP A 152 2.59 16.37 10.34
CA ASP A 152 2.64 16.37 11.81
C ASP A 152 1.41 15.69 12.42
N ARG A 153 0.21 15.96 11.88
CA ARG A 153 -1.02 15.27 12.29
C ARG A 153 -0.97 13.76 12.04
N ILE A 154 -0.43 13.35 10.88
CA ILE A 154 -0.25 11.92 10.56
C ILE A 154 0.72 11.27 11.54
N ILE A 155 1.83 11.92 11.85
CA ILE A 155 2.83 11.42 12.82
C ILE A 155 2.16 11.21 14.19
N GLY A 156 1.42 12.20 14.71
CA GLY A 156 0.71 12.06 15.97
C GLY A 156 -0.30 10.92 16.00
N LEU A 157 -0.99 10.67 14.86
CA LEU A 157 -1.90 9.52 14.74
C LEU A 157 -1.16 8.17 14.69
N LEU A 158 -0.01 8.12 14.03
CA LEU A 158 0.83 6.93 13.99
C LEU A 158 1.37 6.59 15.39
N GLU A 159 1.88 7.59 16.11
CA GLU A 159 2.34 7.44 17.51
C GLU A 159 1.21 6.93 18.41
N ALA A 160 0.00 7.47 18.28
CA ALA A 160 -1.18 7.02 19.03
C ALA A 160 -1.60 5.56 18.70
N ASN A 161 -1.19 5.03 17.54
CA ASN A 161 -1.40 3.65 17.12
C ASN A 161 -0.17 2.74 17.36
N GLY A 162 0.84 3.20 18.09
CA GLY A 162 1.98 2.39 18.53
C GLY A 162 3.17 2.34 17.59
N PHE A 163 3.23 3.22 16.61
CA PHE A 163 4.39 3.37 15.72
C PHE A 163 5.50 4.17 16.39
#